data_99948c2cb780e9f69f72c1fda4824d33
#
_entry.id   99948c2cb780e9f69f72c1fda4824d33
#
_cell.length_a   1.000
_cell.length_b   1.000
_cell.length_c   1.000
_cell.angle_alpha   90.00
_cell.angle_beta   90.00
_cell.angle_gamma   90.00
#
_symmetry.space_group_name_H-M   'P 1'
#
loop_
_entity.id
_entity.type
_entity.pdbx_description
1 polymer ?
#
loop_
_entity_poly.entity_id
_entity_poly.type
_entity_poly.pdbx_seq_one_letter_code
_entity_poly.pdbx_strand_id
1 'polypeptide(L)'
;VLSLRPFQKEALNALQMNSLNPAHVICISPTGSGKSLIYEKAALFSGTRILLMTPLSALARQQAKKLKALNIPVTLSTGGETSFPSKNSGVWILSPEKLKLNRVQSHLHSWKPHLLVVDECHCLWEWGEKFRPAFQAIPQLFQIFSIQKSLWLTATLPYLARLKLKTHLPCPIIEIGEFKLPKAIHIFVYRIPFILRTQWLLNWVCLQKKAGIIFTLTRTSAQRLARVFQKTSKKIILYHAGMSQEERRNQEIQIQKQFPDVIIATSAFGMGMDYSYLNYVVLHQAPLSILNLMQSIGRVGRNSAINAKALVLWDRSDFQSSEWMTKNSQKANDELVELLKFFETPHCRIQALSSYFNPKTLLPQCQQCDHCLISLKEVDS
;
A
#
# COMPACT_ATOMS: atom_id res chain seq x y z
N VAL A 1 2.27 -9.91 -25.99
CA VAL A 1 1.12 -9.94 -25.05
C VAL A 1 1.63 -10.50 -23.74
N LEU A 2 1.67 -9.68 -22.67
CA LEU A 2 2.03 -10.15 -21.33
C LEU A 2 1.06 -11.26 -20.92
N SER A 3 1.58 -12.46 -20.63
CA SER A 3 0.77 -13.56 -20.12
C SER A 3 0.24 -13.20 -18.73
N LEU A 4 -1.06 -13.42 -18.49
CA LEU A 4 -1.68 -13.20 -17.20
C LEU A 4 -1.16 -14.21 -16.18
N ARG A 5 -0.86 -13.75 -14.96
CA ARG A 5 -0.54 -14.61 -13.81
C ARG A 5 -1.80 -15.38 -13.37
N PRO A 6 -1.65 -16.54 -12.67
CA PRO A 6 -2.80 -17.35 -12.26
C PRO A 6 -3.89 -16.54 -11.53
N PHE A 7 -3.54 -15.76 -10.51
CA PHE A 7 -4.49 -14.96 -9.75
C PHE A 7 -5.21 -13.89 -10.59
N GLN A 8 -4.55 -13.35 -11.62
CA GLN A 8 -5.17 -12.38 -12.55
C GLN A 8 -6.21 -13.04 -13.45
N LYS A 9 -5.90 -14.25 -13.96
CA LYS A 9 -6.86 -15.05 -14.74
C LYS A 9 -8.06 -15.43 -13.88
N GLU A 10 -7.82 -15.90 -12.67
CA GLU A 10 -8.86 -16.28 -11.70
C GLU A 10 -9.77 -15.09 -11.38
N ALA A 11 -9.21 -13.90 -11.11
CA ALA A 11 -9.99 -12.70 -10.85
C ALA A 11 -10.84 -12.24 -12.04
N LEU A 12 -10.29 -12.29 -13.27
CA LEU A 12 -11.03 -11.97 -14.47
C LEU A 12 -12.16 -12.97 -14.75
N ASN A 13 -11.90 -14.26 -14.55
CA ASN A 13 -12.92 -15.30 -14.68
C ASN A 13 -14.03 -15.13 -13.64
N ALA A 14 -13.66 -14.83 -12.38
CA ALA A 14 -14.61 -14.60 -11.30
C ALA A 14 -15.50 -13.37 -11.55
N LEU A 15 -14.98 -12.31 -12.17
CA LEU A 15 -15.73 -11.12 -12.53
C LEU A 15 -16.74 -11.37 -13.65
N GLN A 16 -16.54 -12.39 -14.51
CA GLN A 16 -17.46 -12.75 -15.59
C GLN A 16 -17.99 -11.53 -16.35
N MET A 17 -17.12 -10.71 -16.92
CA MET A 17 -17.48 -9.41 -17.53
C MET A 17 -18.56 -9.50 -18.62
N ASN A 18 -18.68 -10.66 -19.26
CA ASN A 18 -19.70 -10.94 -20.29
C ASN A 18 -21.07 -11.42 -19.71
N SER A 19 -21.19 -11.55 -18.40
CA SER A 19 -22.39 -11.98 -17.71
C SER A 19 -23.02 -10.84 -16.91
N LEU A 20 -24.32 -10.85 -16.74
CA LEU A 20 -25.05 -9.95 -15.84
C LEU A 20 -25.04 -10.42 -14.38
N ASN A 21 -24.52 -11.61 -14.10
CA ASN A 21 -24.48 -12.15 -12.75
C ASN A 21 -23.62 -11.27 -11.81
N PRO A 22 -24.08 -11.02 -10.60
CA PRO A 22 -23.29 -10.31 -9.60
C PRO A 22 -21.99 -11.05 -9.29
N ALA A 23 -20.89 -10.31 -9.09
CA ALA A 23 -19.62 -10.88 -8.71
C ALA A 23 -18.77 -9.87 -7.92
N HIS A 24 -18.39 -10.20 -6.69
CA HIS A 24 -17.59 -9.35 -5.83
C HIS A 24 -16.27 -10.06 -5.50
N VAL A 25 -15.16 -9.52 -6.01
CA VAL A 25 -13.83 -10.14 -5.90
C VAL A 25 -12.95 -9.34 -4.96
N ILE A 26 -12.44 -10.00 -3.91
CA ILE A 26 -11.39 -9.46 -3.03
C ILE A 26 -10.08 -10.15 -3.44
N CYS A 27 -9.15 -9.38 -4.00
CA CYS A 27 -7.88 -9.90 -4.49
C CYS A 27 -6.72 -9.38 -3.64
N ILE A 28 -6.07 -10.27 -2.89
CA ILE A 28 -4.91 -9.99 -2.04
C ILE A 28 -3.67 -10.56 -2.73
N SER A 29 -2.76 -9.67 -3.16
CA SER A 29 -1.54 -10.10 -3.85
C SER A 29 -0.42 -9.07 -3.61
N PRO A 30 0.85 -9.49 -3.49
CA PRO A 30 1.96 -8.60 -3.15
C PRO A 30 2.04 -7.33 -4.00
N THR A 31 2.67 -6.27 -3.46
CA THR A 31 2.98 -5.06 -4.25
C THR A 31 3.83 -5.45 -5.46
N GLY A 32 3.62 -4.79 -6.60
CA GLY A 32 4.34 -5.10 -7.84
C GLY A 32 3.90 -6.40 -8.54
N SER A 33 2.91 -7.13 -8.02
CA SER A 33 2.39 -8.36 -8.66
C SER A 33 1.57 -8.10 -9.93
N GLY A 34 1.26 -6.84 -10.26
CA GLY A 34 0.47 -6.49 -11.43
C GLY A 34 -1.04 -6.57 -11.20
N LYS A 35 -1.52 -6.29 -10.00
CA LYS A 35 -2.97 -6.26 -9.65
C LYS A 35 -3.79 -5.38 -10.59
N SER A 36 -3.26 -4.22 -11.00
CA SER A 36 -3.94 -3.29 -11.91
C SER A 36 -4.27 -3.89 -13.27
N LEU A 37 -3.51 -4.88 -13.74
CA LEU A 37 -3.76 -5.53 -15.02
C LEU A 37 -5.14 -6.19 -15.08
N ILE A 38 -5.73 -6.55 -13.94
CA ILE A 38 -7.07 -7.16 -13.89
C ILE A 38 -8.11 -6.16 -14.43
N TYR A 39 -8.17 -4.95 -13.86
CA TYR A 39 -9.15 -3.96 -14.34
C TYR A 39 -8.74 -3.32 -15.68
N GLU A 40 -7.45 -3.22 -15.97
CA GLU A 40 -6.96 -2.82 -17.31
C GLU A 40 -7.49 -3.77 -18.40
N LYS A 41 -7.46 -5.09 -18.15
CA LYS A 41 -8.04 -6.09 -19.04
C LYS A 41 -9.58 -6.06 -19.04
N ALA A 42 -10.22 -5.87 -17.88
CA ALA A 42 -11.67 -5.72 -17.81
C ALA A 42 -12.16 -4.50 -18.62
N ALA A 43 -11.40 -3.42 -18.65
CA ALA A 43 -11.74 -2.22 -19.41
C ALA A 43 -11.68 -2.39 -20.94
N LEU A 44 -11.04 -3.46 -21.44
CA LEU A 44 -10.98 -3.76 -22.87
C LEU A 44 -12.25 -4.47 -23.40
N PHE A 45 -13.15 -4.94 -22.51
CA PHE A 45 -14.44 -5.48 -22.95
C PHE A 45 -15.33 -4.35 -23.48
N SER A 46 -15.92 -4.56 -24.64
CA SER A 46 -16.74 -3.55 -25.31
C SER A 46 -17.87 -3.03 -24.42
N GLY A 47 -18.08 -1.72 -24.41
CA GLY A 47 -19.12 -1.07 -23.63
C GLY A 47 -18.91 -1.05 -22.12
N THR A 48 -17.78 -1.56 -21.60
CA THR A 48 -17.54 -1.60 -20.16
C THR A 48 -17.36 -0.20 -19.56
N ARG A 49 -18.05 0.06 -18.45
CA ARG A 49 -17.94 1.27 -17.63
C ARG A 49 -17.39 0.89 -16.26
N ILE A 50 -16.19 1.37 -15.96
CA ILE A 50 -15.47 1.09 -14.70
C ILE A 50 -15.39 2.36 -13.86
N LEU A 51 -15.92 2.30 -12.63
CA LEU A 51 -15.66 3.30 -11.60
C LEU A 51 -14.44 2.86 -10.80
N LEU A 52 -13.30 3.55 -10.96
CA LEU A 52 -12.07 3.25 -10.24
C LEU A 52 -11.86 4.23 -9.09
N MET A 53 -11.93 3.72 -7.88
CA MET A 53 -11.61 4.45 -6.64
C MET A 53 -10.15 4.23 -6.27
N THR A 54 -9.43 5.32 -6.05
CA THR A 54 -8.02 5.27 -5.64
C THR A 54 -7.73 6.30 -4.55
N PRO A 55 -6.86 5.97 -3.58
CA PRO A 55 -6.63 6.82 -2.41
C PRO A 55 -5.87 8.12 -2.71
N LEU A 56 -5.05 8.15 -3.75
CA LEU A 56 -4.12 9.25 -4.00
C LEU A 56 -4.22 9.80 -5.41
N SER A 57 -4.21 11.13 -5.53
CA SER A 57 -4.22 11.82 -6.82
C SER A 57 -2.99 11.50 -7.70
N ALA A 58 -1.83 11.25 -7.09
CA ALA A 58 -0.64 10.84 -7.83
C ALA A 58 -0.83 9.46 -8.48
N LEU A 59 -1.35 8.49 -7.71
CA LEU A 59 -1.68 7.15 -8.21
C LEU A 59 -2.75 7.21 -9.31
N ALA A 60 -3.80 8.02 -9.09
CA ALA A 60 -4.85 8.26 -10.08
C ALA A 60 -4.29 8.76 -11.42
N ARG A 61 -3.38 9.74 -11.40
CA ARG A 61 -2.73 10.26 -12.61
C ARG A 61 -1.87 9.19 -13.31
N GLN A 62 -1.14 8.38 -12.54
CA GLN A 62 -0.33 7.31 -13.09
C GLN A 62 -1.21 6.23 -13.76
N GLN A 63 -2.31 5.83 -13.10
CA GLN A 63 -3.29 4.89 -13.64
C GLN A 63 -3.94 5.44 -14.92
N ALA A 64 -4.34 6.72 -14.89
CA ALA A 64 -4.91 7.38 -16.06
C ALA A 64 -3.93 7.37 -17.26
N LYS A 65 -2.64 7.64 -17.03
CA LYS A 65 -1.61 7.58 -18.08
C LYS A 65 -1.47 6.19 -18.68
N LYS A 66 -1.46 5.15 -17.84
CA LYS A 66 -1.37 3.75 -18.29
C LYS A 66 -2.60 3.34 -19.11
N LEU A 67 -3.79 3.65 -18.64
CA LEU A 67 -5.04 3.32 -19.34
C LEU A 67 -5.15 4.04 -20.68
N LYS A 68 -4.76 5.32 -20.75
CA LYS A 68 -4.69 6.07 -22.02
C LYS A 68 -3.71 5.47 -23.00
N ALA A 69 -2.56 4.96 -22.55
CA ALA A 69 -1.59 4.27 -23.39
C ALA A 69 -2.12 2.94 -23.96
N LEU A 70 -3.17 2.38 -23.36
CA LEU A 70 -3.91 1.21 -23.86
C LEU A 70 -5.11 1.59 -24.74
N ASN A 71 -5.24 2.87 -25.14
CA ASN A 71 -6.37 3.43 -25.89
C ASN A 71 -7.74 3.28 -25.16
N ILE A 72 -7.73 3.15 -23.83
CA ILE A 72 -8.95 3.11 -23.03
C ILE A 72 -9.39 4.54 -22.72
N PRO A 73 -10.67 4.92 -22.94
CA PRO A 73 -11.21 6.20 -22.56
C PRO A 73 -11.11 6.39 -21.03
N VAL A 74 -10.51 7.49 -20.58
CA VAL A 74 -10.30 7.76 -19.15
C VAL A 74 -10.78 9.16 -18.80
N THR A 75 -11.60 9.24 -17.78
CA THR A 75 -11.98 10.49 -17.10
C THR A 75 -11.35 10.52 -15.72
N LEU A 76 -10.76 11.64 -15.32
CA LEU A 76 -10.08 11.80 -14.04
C LEU A 76 -10.76 12.91 -13.22
N SER A 77 -11.22 12.56 -12.02
CA SER A 77 -11.85 13.48 -11.06
C SER A 77 -11.20 13.36 -9.69
N THR A 78 -10.10 14.10 -9.51
CA THR A 78 -9.31 14.10 -8.25
C THR A 78 -8.83 15.50 -7.89
N GLY A 79 -8.57 15.75 -6.61
CA GLY A 79 -8.15 17.06 -6.13
C GLY A 79 -9.22 18.13 -6.38
N GLY A 80 -8.82 19.29 -6.90
CA GLY A 80 -9.73 20.43 -7.22
C GLY A 80 -10.62 20.17 -8.44
N GLU A 81 -10.21 19.30 -9.37
CA GLU A 81 -10.88 19.10 -10.65
C GLU A 81 -11.99 18.03 -10.55
N THR A 82 -13.09 18.26 -11.26
CA THR A 82 -14.17 17.30 -11.42
C THR A 82 -14.58 17.27 -12.89
N SER A 83 -14.29 16.17 -13.55
CA SER A 83 -14.65 15.89 -14.94
C SER A 83 -15.62 14.72 -14.99
N PHE A 84 -16.45 14.66 -16.02
CA PHE A 84 -17.45 13.62 -16.19
C PHE A 84 -17.19 12.80 -17.45
N PRO A 85 -17.43 11.48 -17.45
CA PRO A 85 -17.35 10.68 -18.66
C PRO A 85 -18.32 11.17 -19.74
N SER A 86 -17.81 11.42 -20.94
CA SER A 86 -18.62 11.78 -22.11
C SER A 86 -19.01 10.56 -22.93
N LYS A 87 -18.35 9.41 -22.75
CA LYS A 87 -18.56 8.18 -23.49
C LYS A 87 -19.28 7.13 -22.64
N ASN A 88 -20.06 6.29 -23.29
CA ASN A 88 -20.74 5.15 -22.66
C ASN A 88 -19.82 3.96 -22.38
N SER A 89 -18.51 4.18 -22.35
CA SER A 89 -17.51 3.16 -22.03
C SER A 89 -16.25 3.81 -21.49
N GLY A 90 -15.42 3.04 -20.79
CA GLY A 90 -14.12 3.45 -20.29
C GLY A 90 -14.03 3.47 -18.75
N VAL A 91 -13.04 4.18 -18.23
CA VAL A 91 -12.71 4.21 -16.82
C VAL A 91 -12.88 5.63 -16.27
N TRP A 92 -13.73 5.78 -15.26
CA TRP A 92 -13.83 7.00 -14.48
C TRP A 92 -13.04 6.82 -13.18
N ILE A 93 -11.90 7.50 -13.07
CA ILE A 93 -11.07 7.50 -11.88
C ILE A 93 -11.56 8.62 -10.96
N LEU A 94 -12.00 8.25 -9.78
CA LEU A 94 -12.65 9.16 -8.83
C LEU A 94 -11.97 9.06 -7.45
N SER A 95 -11.68 10.22 -6.84
CA SER A 95 -11.33 10.22 -5.42
C SER A 95 -12.60 10.10 -4.56
N PRO A 96 -12.56 9.37 -3.44
CA PRO A 96 -13.74 9.12 -2.61
C PRO A 96 -14.46 10.40 -2.13
N GLU A 97 -13.71 11.48 -1.91
CA GLU A 97 -14.26 12.77 -1.48
C GLU A 97 -15.26 13.36 -2.48
N LYS A 98 -15.11 13.04 -3.76
CA LYS A 98 -15.99 13.53 -4.83
C LYS A 98 -17.38 12.88 -4.77
N LEU A 99 -17.51 11.73 -4.11
CA LEU A 99 -18.83 11.08 -3.93
C LEU A 99 -19.85 11.93 -3.16
N LYS A 100 -19.37 12.91 -2.38
CA LYS A 100 -20.26 13.85 -1.66
C LYS A 100 -20.87 14.92 -2.55
N LEU A 101 -20.40 15.07 -3.79
CA LEU A 101 -20.90 16.09 -4.70
C LEU A 101 -22.17 15.58 -5.42
N ASN A 102 -23.30 16.30 -5.28
CA ASN A 102 -24.59 15.93 -5.90
C ASN A 102 -24.45 15.72 -7.41
N ARG A 103 -23.69 16.58 -8.11
CA ARG A 103 -23.44 16.43 -9.55
C ARG A 103 -22.72 15.13 -9.91
N VAL A 104 -21.84 14.62 -9.04
CA VAL A 104 -21.14 13.34 -9.25
C VAL A 104 -22.12 12.19 -9.04
N GLN A 105 -22.96 12.25 -8.01
CA GLN A 105 -23.99 11.24 -7.75
C GLN A 105 -25.01 11.17 -8.90
N SER A 106 -25.52 12.31 -9.36
CA SER A 106 -26.45 12.38 -10.50
C SER A 106 -25.83 11.77 -11.77
N HIS A 107 -24.54 12.06 -12.01
CA HIS A 107 -23.84 11.50 -13.18
C HIS A 107 -23.59 10.00 -13.03
N LEU A 108 -23.30 9.50 -11.84
CA LEU A 108 -23.17 8.06 -11.57
C LEU A 108 -24.49 7.31 -11.82
N HIS A 109 -25.62 7.89 -11.42
CA HIS A 109 -26.94 7.33 -11.69
C HIS A 109 -27.24 7.20 -13.20
N SER A 110 -26.84 8.19 -14.00
CA SER A 110 -27.05 8.16 -15.46
C SER A 110 -26.02 7.29 -16.18
N TRP A 111 -24.75 7.34 -15.75
CA TRP A 111 -23.64 6.61 -16.38
C TRP A 111 -23.65 5.11 -16.05
N LYS A 112 -24.16 4.71 -14.89
CA LYS A 112 -24.36 3.32 -14.44
C LYS A 112 -23.10 2.45 -14.60
N PRO A 113 -22.11 2.56 -13.74
CA PRO A 113 -20.89 1.75 -13.83
C PRO A 113 -21.21 0.25 -13.72
N HIS A 114 -20.61 -0.56 -14.57
CA HIS A 114 -20.74 -2.03 -14.55
C HIS A 114 -19.84 -2.67 -13.49
N LEU A 115 -18.67 -2.07 -13.24
CA LEU A 115 -17.67 -2.56 -12.30
C LEU A 115 -17.18 -1.43 -11.42
N LEU A 116 -17.23 -1.63 -10.11
CA LEU A 116 -16.52 -0.82 -9.13
C LEU A 116 -15.15 -1.45 -8.86
N VAL A 117 -14.08 -0.70 -9.03
CA VAL A 117 -12.73 -1.10 -8.63
C VAL A 117 -12.27 -0.21 -7.47
N VAL A 118 -11.84 -0.81 -6.39
CA VAL A 118 -11.25 -0.12 -5.24
C VAL A 118 -9.80 -0.56 -5.12
N ASP A 119 -8.90 0.28 -5.58
CA ASP A 119 -7.46 0.03 -5.47
C ASP A 119 -6.95 0.48 -4.10
N GLU A 120 -5.98 -0.27 -3.55
CA GLU A 120 -5.47 -0.10 -2.19
C GLU A 120 -6.59 -0.08 -1.14
N CYS A 121 -7.50 -1.06 -1.21
CA CYS A 121 -8.72 -1.10 -0.37
C CYS A 121 -8.42 -1.21 1.14
N HIS A 122 -7.19 -1.57 1.55
CA HIS A 122 -6.76 -1.51 2.96
C HIS A 122 -6.90 -0.11 3.57
N CYS A 123 -6.90 0.94 2.76
CA CYS A 123 -7.11 2.32 3.21
C CYS A 123 -8.47 2.53 3.89
N LEU A 124 -9.48 1.72 3.57
CA LEU A 124 -10.76 1.71 4.29
C LEU A 124 -10.59 1.38 5.77
N TRP A 125 -9.64 0.52 6.08
CA TRP A 125 -9.33 0.10 7.43
C TRP A 125 -8.32 1.03 8.10
N GLU A 126 -7.23 1.35 7.42
CA GLU A 126 -6.10 2.11 7.98
C GLU A 126 -6.49 3.55 8.32
N TRP A 127 -7.17 4.23 7.40
CA TRP A 127 -7.46 5.64 7.56
C TRP A 127 -8.65 5.97 8.45
N GLY A 128 -9.47 4.98 8.84
CA GLY A 128 -10.53 5.11 9.83
C GLY A 128 -11.50 6.29 9.58
N GLU A 129 -12.49 6.41 10.45
CA GLU A 129 -13.54 7.42 10.33
C GLU A 129 -13.02 8.86 10.50
N LYS A 130 -11.97 9.05 11.29
CA LYS A 130 -11.46 10.39 11.62
C LYS A 130 -10.54 10.98 10.55
N PHE A 131 -9.78 10.14 9.80
CA PHE A 131 -8.79 10.65 8.86
C PHE A 131 -9.34 10.88 7.45
N ARG A 132 -10.09 9.92 6.89
CA ARG A 132 -10.73 10.05 5.55
C ARG A 132 -12.11 9.38 5.54
N PRO A 133 -13.12 10.00 6.13
CA PRO A 133 -14.47 9.41 6.26
C PRO A 133 -15.13 9.10 4.90
N ALA A 134 -14.70 9.76 3.83
CA ALA A 134 -15.21 9.51 2.48
C ALA A 134 -14.98 8.05 2.00
N PHE A 135 -13.93 7.37 2.50
CA PHE A 135 -13.70 5.97 2.16
C PHE A 135 -14.75 5.03 2.75
N GLN A 136 -15.32 5.38 3.90
CA GLN A 136 -16.34 4.56 4.56
C GLN A 136 -17.67 4.53 3.76
N ALA A 137 -17.86 5.48 2.85
CA ALA A 137 -19.04 5.51 1.99
C ALA A 137 -18.93 4.59 0.76
N ILE A 138 -17.72 4.09 0.42
CA ILE A 138 -17.53 3.27 -0.79
C ILE A 138 -18.39 1.98 -0.78
N PRO A 139 -18.46 1.20 0.32
CA PRO A 139 -19.30 0.00 0.33
C PRO A 139 -20.77 0.27 0.11
N GLN A 140 -21.27 1.47 0.44
CA GLN A 140 -22.67 1.85 0.26
C GLN A 140 -23.04 2.11 -1.23
N LEU A 141 -22.03 2.26 -2.12
CA LEU A 141 -22.27 2.52 -3.54
C LEU A 141 -23.08 1.40 -4.23
N PHE A 142 -22.99 0.16 -3.72
CA PHE A 142 -23.78 -0.96 -4.25
C PHE A 142 -25.27 -0.74 -4.10
N GLN A 143 -25.69 -0.25 -2.94
CA GLN A 143 -27.10 0.02 -2.66
C GLN A 143 -27.59 1.25 -3.43
N ILE A 144 -26.76 2.30 -3.51
CA ILE A 144 -27.14 3.58 -4.12
C ILE A 144 -27.17 3.48 -5.66
N PHE A 145 -26.21 2.79 -6.27
CA PHE A 145 -26.04 2.79 -7.73
C PHE A 145 -26.27 1.42 -8.39
N SER A 146 -26.77 0.44 -7.66
CA SER A 146 -27.08 -0.92 -8.15
C SER A 146 -25.90 -1.57 -8.90
N ILE A 147 -24.68 -1.38 -8.39
CA ILE A 147 -23.45 -1.92 -9.02
C ILE A 147 -23.39 -3.43 -8.76
N GLN A 148 -23.39 -4.22 -9.83
CA GLN A 148 -23.45 -5.68 -9.75
C GLN A 148 -22.09 -6.34 -9.56
N LYS A 149 -20.99 -5.64 -9.90
CA LYS A 149 -19.62 -6.22 -9.85
C LYS A 149 -18.65 -5.32 -9.13
N SER A 150 -17.77 -5.94 -8.35
CA SER A 150 -16.68 -5.18 -7.72
C SER A 150 -15.37 -5.95 -7.65
N LEU A 151 -14.29 -5.21 -7.68
CA LEU A 151 -12.92 -5.69 -7.53
C LEU A 151 -12.19 -4.87 -6.48
N TRP A 152 -11.80 -5.52 -5.38
CA TRP A 152 -11.12 -4.94 -4.24
C TRP A 152 -9.67 -5.39 -4.24
N LEU A 153 -8.74 -4.48 -4.49
CA LEU A 153 -7.32 -4.78 -4.68
C LEU A 153 -6.49 -4.28 -3.51
N THR A 154 -5.63 -5.14 -2.99
CA THR A 154 -4.63 -4.74 -1.99
C THR A 154 -3.49 -5.75 -1.92
N ALA A 155 -2.37 -5.36 -1.30
CA ALA A 155 -1.31 -6.28 -0.93
C ALA A 155 -1.49 -6.83 0.49
N THR A 156 -2.16 -6.07 1.35
CA THR A 156 -2.30 -6.34 2.78
C THR A 156 -3.73 -6.02 3.20
N LEU A 157 -4.42 -7.00 3.78
CA LEU A 157 -5.76 -6.81 4.33
C LEU A 157 -5.87 -7.59 5.64
N PRO A 158 -5.95 -6.90 6.79
CA PRO A 158 -6.15 -7.55 8.08
C PRO A 158 -7.42 -8.40 8.07
N TYR A 159 -7.41 -9.50 8.81
CA TYR A 159 -8.55 -10.41 8.86
C TYR A 159 -9.85 -9.72 9.28
N LEU A 160 -9.80 -8.89 10.33
CA LEU A 160 -10.97 -8.12 10.78
C LEU A 160 -11.47 -7.13 9.73
N ALA A 161 -10.55 -6.48 9.00
CA ALA A 161 -10.91 -5.60 7.89
C ALA A 161 -11.62 -6.36 6.77
N ARG A 162 -11.14 -7.56 6.46
CA ARG A 162 -11.75 -8.46 5.46
C ARG A 162 -13.15 -8.89 5.86
N LEU A 163 -13.35 -9.27 7.12
CA LEU A 163 -14.69 -9.60 7.64
C LEU A 163 -15.63 -8.39 7.54
N LYS A 164 -15.19 -7.22 8.01
CA LYS A 164 -15.98 -5.99 7.92
C LYS A 164 -16.31 -5.61 6.47
N LEU A 165 -15.38 -5.78 5.54
CA LEU A 165 -15.64 -5.54 4.12
C LEU A 165 -16.75 -6.48 3.59
N LYS A 166 -16.66 -7.77 3.93
CA LYS A 166 -17.65 -8.76 3.51
C LYS A 166 -19.08 -8.48 3.98
N THR A 167 -19.26 -7.90 5.18
CA THR A 167 -20.62 -7.55 5.65
C THR A 167 -21.29 -6.46 4.84
N HIS A 168 -20.54 -5.72 4.04
CA HIS A 168 -21.04 -4.65 3.19
C HIS A 168 -21.20 -5.07 1.72
N LEU A 169 -20.65 -6.22 1.33
CA LEU A 169 -20.70 -6.68 -0.06
C LEU A 169 -21.88 -7.63 -0.26
N PRO A 170 -22.64 -7.50 -1.37
CA PRO A 170 -23.59 -8.52 -1.76
C PRO A 170 -22.92 -9.85 -2.09
N CYS A 171 -23.65 -10.96 -1.99
CA CYS A 171 -23.17 -12.26 -2.44
C CYS A 171 -23.37 -12.43 -3.96
N PRO A 172 -22.53 -13.21 -4.64
CA PRO A 172 -21.39 -13.99 -4.15
C PRO A 172 -20.11 -13.17 -3.96
N ILE A 173 -19.32 -13.50 -2.94
CA ILE A 173 -17.99 -12.91 -2.66
C ILE A 173 -16.92 -13.96 -2.91
N ILE A 174 -15.97 -13.64 -3.76
CA ILE A 174 -14.84 -14.52 -4.14
C ILE A 174 -13.55 -13.90 -3.63
N GLU A 175 -12.81 -14.65 -2.83
CA GLU A 175 -11.50 -14.25 -2.33
C GLU A 175 -10.39 -14.92 -3.13
N ILE A 176 -9.43 -14.14 -3.60
CA ILE A 176 -8.31 -14.61 -4.43
C ILE A 176 -7.00 -14.17 -3.81
N GLY A 177 -6.13 -15.12 -3.59
CA GLY A 177 -4.82 -14.90 -3.01
C GLY A 177 -4.86 -14.68 -1.50
N GLU A 178 -3.69 -14.40 -0.96
CA GLU A 178 -3.47 -14.21 0.47
C GLU A 178 -2.27 -13.29 0.72
N PHE A 179 -2.09 -12.84 1.95
CA PHE A 179 -0.89 -12.11 2.33
C PHE A 179 0.36 -12.98 2.15
N LYS A 180 1.34 -12.47 1.40
CA LYS A 180 2.66 -13.08 1.22
C LYS A 180 3.73 -12.01 1.22
N LEU A 181 4.82 -12.27 1.95
CA LEU A 181 6.01 -11.45 1.84
C LEU A 181 6.73 -11.79 0.52
N PRO A 182 7.13 -10.81 -0.31
CA PRO A 182 7.94 -11.06 -1.49
C PRO A 182 9.26 -11.76 -1.15
N LYS A 183 9.61 -12.82 -1.86
CA LYS A 183 10.82 -13.64 -1.58
C LYS A 183 12.14 -12.85 -1.60
N ALA A 184 12.16 -11.73 -2.30
CA ALA A 184 13.35 -10.87 -2.39
C ALA A 184 13.58 -9.98 -1.15
N ILE A 185 12.67 -9.96 -0.17
CA ILE A 185 12.77 -9.07 0.99
C ILE A 185 13.23 -9.83 2.23
N HIS A 186 14.35 -9.43 2.79
CA HIS A 186 14.89 -9.94 4.06
C HIS A 186 14.60 -8.94 5.18
N ILE A 187 13.94 -9.39 6.27
CA ILE A 187 13.52 -8.54 7.39
C ILE A 187 14.47 -8.73 8.57
N PHE A 188 14.99 -7.61 9.06
CA PHE A 188 15.84 -7.55 10.26
C PHE A 188 15.23 -6.55 11.26
N VAL A 189 15.06 -6.99 12.50
CA VAL A 189 14.48 -6.17 13.56
C VAL A 189 15.51 -5.98 14.66
N TYR A 190 15.91 -4.72 14.88
CA TYR A 190 16.95 -4.37 15.87
C TYR A 190 16.35 -3.52 16.97
N ARG A 191 16.51 -3.98 18.20
CA ARG A 191 16.17 -3.18 19.37
C ARG A 191 17.34 -2.25 19.70
N ILE A 192 17.20 -0.97 19.37
CA ILE A 192 18.25 0.05 19.56
C ILE A 192 17.65 1.24 20.31
N PRO A 193 18.25 1.65 21.44
CA PRO A 193 17.80 2.85 22.15
C PRO A 193 17.75 4.07 21.23
N PHE A 194 16.70 4.88 21.35
CA PHE A 194 16.44 5.99 20.41
C PHE A 194 17.64 6.93 20.23
N ILE A 195 18.38 7.20 21.33
CA ILE A 195 19.54 8.10 21.32
C ILE A 195 20.69 7.58 20.44
N LEU A 196 20.81 6.26 20.28
CA LEU A 196 21.90 5.63 19.52
C LEU A 196 21.54 5.39 18.06
N ARG A 197 20.25 5.44 17.68
CA ARG A 197 19.78 5.04 16.34
C ARG A 197 20.36 5.85 15.22
N THR A 198 20.45 7.17 15.39
CA THR A 198 20.95 8.05 14.33
C THR A 198 22.41 7.73 13.98
N GLN A 199 23.25 7.52 14.99
CA GLN A 199 24.66 7.16 14.78
C GLN A 199 24.80 5.76 14.17
N TRP A 200 24.05 4.79 14.71
CA TRP A 200 24.03 3.42 14.19
C TRP A 200 23.58 3.41 12.70
N LEU A 201 22.50 4.10 12.40
CA LEU A 201 21.96 4.19 11.06
C LEU A 201 22.92 4.88 10.08
N LEU A 202 23.57 5.95 10.51
CA LEU A 202 24.58 6.66 9.72
C LEU A 202 25.71 5.72 9.31
N ASN A 203 26.29 5.01 10.29
CA ASN A 203 27.36 4.04 10.04
C ASN A 203 26.91 2.94 9.08
N TRP A 204 25.72 2.38 9.31
CA TRP A 204 25.19 1.31 8.47
C TRP A 204 24.92 1.78 7.03
N VAL A 205 24.30 2.94 6.84
CA VAL A 205 23.96 3.47 5.50
C VAL A 205 25.20 3.90 4.72
N CYS A 206 26.20 4.47 5.37
CA CYS A 206 27.46 4.84 4.69
C CYS A 206 28.15 3.63 4.05
N LEU A 207 28.02 2.45 4.62
CA LEU A 207 28.55 1.20 4.07
C LEU A 207 27.72 0.64 2.90
N GLN A 208 26.48 1.10 2.70
CA GLN A 208 25.67 0.59 1.60
C GLN A 208 26.11 1.20 0.26
N LYS A 209 26.33 0.33 -0.73
CA LYS A 209 26.66 0.73 -2.12
C LYS A 209 25.41 0.98 -2.97
N LYS A 210 24.25 0.53 -2.52
CA LYS A 210 22.98 0.61 -3.24
C LYS A 210 22.06 1.61 -2.58
N ALA A 211 21.09 2.13 -3.36
CA ALA A 211 20.13 3.12 -2.90
C ALA A 211 19.08 2.53 -1.96
N GLY A 212 18.58 3.35 -1.06
CA GLY A 212 17.52 2.95 -0.14
C GLY A 212 16.66 4.09 0.36
N ILE A 213 15.68 3.74 1.19
CA ILE A 213 14.77 4.68 1.81
C ILE A 213 14.76 4.53 3.33
N ILE A 214 14.69 5.65 4.04
CA ILE A 214 14.57 5.70 5.50
C ILE A 214 13.25 6.38 5.82
N PHE A 215 12.37 5.66 6.50
CA PHE A 215 11.12 6.20 7.02
C PHE A 215 11.25 6.68 8.46
N THR A 216 10.65 7.84 8.72
CA THR A 216 10.49 8.42 10.06
C THR A 216 9.02 8.70 10.32
N LEU A 217 8.60 8.72 11.60
CA LEU A 217 7.21 8.99 11.96
C LEU A 217 6.82 10.46 11.76
N THR A 218 7.76 11.39 12.01
CA THR A 218 7.46 12.82 12.01
C THR A 218 8.29 13.60 10.99
N ARG A 219 7.76 14.74 10.55
CA ARG A 219 8.48 15.68 9.68
C ARG A 219 9.75 16.18 10.32
N THR A 220 9.69 16.51 11.62
CA THR A 220 10.83 16.98 12.39
C THR A 220 11.96 15.96 12.46
N SER A 221 11.61 14.68 12.68
CA SER A 221 12.58 13.57 12.64
C SER A 221 13.20 13.42 11.26
N ALA A 222 12.41 13.51 10.18
CA ALA A 222 12.91 13.43 8.82
C ALA A 222 13.91 14.57 8.51
N GLN A 223 13.55 15.81 8.87
CA GLN A 223 14.41 16.98 8.66
C GLN A 223 15.70 16.92 9.47
N ARG A 224 15.61 16.48 10.76
CA ARG A 224 16.79 16.30 11.62
C ARG A 224 17.72 15.25 11.03
N LEU A 225 17.18 14.12 10.63
CA LEU A 225 17.97 13.04 10.03
C LEU A 225 18.60 13.48 8.70
N ALA A 226 17.89 14.19 7.84
CA ALA A 226 18.43 14.73 6.59
C ALA A 226 19.63 15.66 6.83
N ARG A 227 19.55 16.56 7.83
CA ARG A 227 20.69 17.45 8.19
C ARG A 227 21.95 16.67 8.61
N VAL A 228 21.76 15.54 9.31
CA VAL A 228 22.90 14.68 9.70
C VAL A 228 23.49 14.02 8.47
N PHE A 229 22.66 13.47 7.58
CA PHE A 229 23.13 12.79 6.38
C PHE A 229 23.73 13.74 5.32
N GLN A 230 23.34 15.01 5.28
CA GLN A 230 23.95 16.03 4.40
C GLN A 230 25.44 16.24 4.66
N LYS A 231 25.96 15.82 5.84
CA LYS A 231 27.39 15.85 6.16
C LYS A 231 28.17 14.66 5.58
N THR A 232 27.49 13.74 4.91
CA THR A 232 28.09 12.57 4.26
C THR A 232 28.27 12.80 2.77
N SER A 233 28.98 11.90 2.08
CA SER A 233 29.12 11.91 0.62
C SER A 233 27.88 11.39 -0.14
N LYS A 234 26.79 10.98 0.58
CA LYS A 234 25.60 10.42 -0.01
C LYS A 234 24.70 11.50 -0.61
N LYS A 235 24.15 11.24 -1.80
CA LYS A 235 23.10 12.07 -2.40
C LYS A 235 21.77 11.80 -1.71
N ILE A 236 21.22 12.83 -1.03
CA ILE A 236 20.05 12.70 -0.18
C ILE A 236 18.90 13.47 -0.74
N ILE A 237 17.70 12.88 -0.73
CA ILE A 237 16.44 13.57 -0.98
C ILE A 237 15.54 13.44 0.25
N LEU A 238 14.99 14.57 0.70
CA LEU A 238 14.01 14.65 1.77
C LEU A 238 12.60 14.75 1.17
N TYR A 239 11.65 13.95 1.72
CA TYR A 239 10.25 14.00 1.27
C TYR A 239 9.28 13.84 2.44
N HIS A 240 8.37 14.81 2.62
CA HIS A 240 7.34 14.72 3.68
C HIS A 240 6.06 15.49 3.32
N ALA A 241 4.97 15.18 4.01
CA ALA A 241 3.65 15.78 3.77
C ALA A 241 3.56 17.28 4.03
N GLY A 242 4.54 17.88 4.74
CA GLY A 242 4.62 19.33 4.96
C GLY A 242 5.14 20.14 3.79
N MET A 243 5.64 19.48 2.74
CA MET A 243 6.05 20.13 1.50
C MET A 243 4.81 20.53 0.69
N SER A 244 4.91 21.64 -0.05
CA SER A 244 3.90 22.05 -1.02
C SER A 244 3.72 20.99 -2.11
N GLN A 245 2.63 21.08 -2.87
CA GLN A 245 2.38 20.13 -3.96
C GLN A 245 3.46 20.24 -5.05
N GLU A 246 3.96 21.43 -5.29
CA GLU A 246 5.01 21.69 -6.27
C GLU A 246 6.36 21.12 -5.80
N GLU A 247 6.76 21.39 -4.56
CA GLU A 247 7.98 20.82 -3.97
C GLU A 247 7.96 19.29 -4.04
N ARG A 248 6.86 18.66 -3.66
CA ARG A 248 6.72 17.19 -3.73
C ARG A 248 6.90 16.68 -5.16
N ARG A 249 6.27 17.35 -6.13
CA ARG A 249 6.41 16.98 -7.55
C ARG A 249 7.86 17.13 -8.03
N ASN A 250 8.54 18.18 -7.64
CA ASN A 250 9.94 18.40 -8.00
C ASN A 250 10.84 17.33 -7.39
N GLN A 251 10.62 16.96 -6.12
CA GLN A 251 11.35 15.86 -5.49
C GLN A 251 11.07 14.51 -6.18
N GLU A 252 9.83 14.22 -6.55
CA GLU A 252 9.48 13.00 -7.30
C GLU A 252 10.21 12.92 -8.64
N ILE A 253 10.30 14.04 -9.36
CA ILE A 253 11.06 14.13 -10.62
C ILE A 253 12.56 13.91 -10.38
N GLN A 254 13.11 14.54 -9.33
CA GLN A 254 14.52 14.37 -8.98
C GLN A 254 14.86 12.92 -8.62
N ILE A 255 14.01 12.26 -7.82
CA ILE A 255 14.18 10.85 -7.46
C ILE A 255 14.21 9.96 -8.70
N GLN A 256 13.34 10.22 -9.68
CA GLN A 256 13.31 9.45 -10.93
C GLN A 256 14.49 9.70 -11.86
N LYS A 257 15.02 10.93 -11.89
CA LYS A 257 16.09 11.33 -12.81
C LYS A 257 17.49 11.14 -12.23
N GLN A 258 17.67 11.37 -10.93
CA GLN A 258 18.99 11.46 -10.32
C GLN A 258 19.39 10.21 -9.52
N PHE A 259 18.44 9.29 -9.27
CA PHE A 259 18.67 8.07 -8.50
C PHE A 259 19.47 8.34 -7.22
N PRO A 260 18.89 9.03 -6.20
CA PRO A 260 19.61 9.37 -4.98
C PRO A 260 20.07 8.10 -4.24
N ASP A 261 21.16 8.22 -3.46
CA ASP A 261 21.63 7.12 -2.61
C ASP A 261 20.67 6.85 -1.45
N VAL A 262 20.07 7.91 -0.91
CA VAL A 262 19.17 7.82 0.25
C VAL A 262 17.98 8.74 0.10
N ILE A 263 16.79 8.19 0.23
CA ILE A 263 15.55 8.95 0.39
C ILE A 263 15.20 8.95 1.88
N ILE A 264 15.02 10.11 2.50
CA ILE A 264 14.53 10.24 3.87
C ILE A 264 13.11 10.76 3.80
N ALA A 265 12.15 10.00 4.33
CA ALA A 265 10.75 10.30 4.13
C ALA A 265 9.87 9.99 5.35
N THR A 266 8.68 10.60 5.37
CA THR A 266 7.56 10.15 6.20
C THR A 266 6.65 9.21 5.40
N SER A 267 5.63 8.61 6.04
CA SER A 267 4.64 7.72 5.39
C SER A 267 3.92 8.35 4.18
N ALA A 268 4.01 9.67 4.01
CA ALA A 268 3.48 10.37 2.83
C ALA A 268 4.18 9.99 1.51
N PHE A 269 5.38 9.39 1.58
CA PHE A 269 6.14 9.00 0.42
C PHE A 269 5.64 7.69 -0.18
N GLY A 270 5.38 7.73 -1.47
CA GLY A 270 5.48 6.54 -2.31
C GLY A 270 4.29 5.60 -2.37
N MET A 271 3.09 5.93 -1.86
CA MET A 271 1.93 5.12 -2.23
C MET A 271 1.71 5.16 -3.76
N GLY A 272 1.75 3.99 -4.39
CA GLY A 272 1.50 3.85 -5.83
C GLY A 272 2.67 4.14 -6.77
N MET A 273 3.84 4.53 -6.29
CA MET A 273 5.02 4.78 -7.13
C MET A 273 5.97 3.58 -7.12
N ASP A 274 6.61 3.32 -8.26
CA ASP A 274 7.58 2.25 -8.41
C ASP A 274 9.00 2.79 -8.40
N TYR A 275 9.77 2.32 -7.40
CA TYR A 275 11.17 2.61 -7.24
C TYR A 275 11.96 1.29 -7.18
N SER A 276 11.97 0.55 -8.28
CA SER A 276 12.57 -0.79 -8.39
C SER A 276 14.09 -0.82 -8.13
N TYR A 277 14.75 0.33 -8.14
CA TYR A 277 16.19 0.47 -7.84
C TYR A 277 16.50 0.49 -6.34
N LEU A 278 15.52 0.68 -5.46
CA LEU A 278 15.72 0.69 -4.01
C LEU A 278 15.99 -0.72 -3.48
N ASN A 279 17.12 -0.88 -2.79
CA ASN A 279 17.58 -2.17 -2.28
C ASN A 279 17.43 -2.32 -0.76
N TYR A 280 17.19 -1.22 -0.04
CA TYR A 280 16.88 -1.30 1.38
C TYR A 280 15.84 -0.29 1.78
N VAL A 281 15.09 -0.66 2.81
CA VAL A 281 14.23 0.24 3.57
C VAL A 281 14.62 0.16 5.04
N VAL A 282 14.65 1.31 5.69
CA VAL A 282 14.85 1.39 7.14
C VAL A 282 13.68 2.14 7.76
N LEU A 283 13.04 1.55 8.74
CA LEU A 283 12.15 2.25 9.65
C LEU A 283 12.97 2.71 10.85
N HIS A 284 13.18 4.02 10.97
CA HIS A 284 14.00 4.62 12.03
C HIS A 284 13.35 4.53 13.42
N GLN A 285 12.05 4.26 13.46
CA GLN A 285 11.22 4.09 14.66
C GLN A 285 10.16 3.02 14.39
N ALA A 286 9.58 2.45 15.44
CA ALA A 286 8.42 1.57 15.31
C ALA A 286 7.28 2.31 14.57
N PRO A 287 6.67 1.72 13.53
CA PRO A 287 5.52 2.33 12.86
C PRO A 287 4.27 2.30 13.76
N LEU A 288 3.19 2.93 13.32
CA LEU A 288 1.95 3.03 14.11
C LEU A 288 1.03 1.81 13.95
N SER A 289 1.28 0.94 12.97
CA SER A 289 0.48 -0.26 12.71
C SER A 289 1.25 -1.31 11.91
N ILE A 290 0.78 -2.55 11.96
CA ILE A 290 1.28 -3.64 11.10
C ILE A 290 1.10 -3.29 9.61
N LEU A 291 0.02 -2.62 9.24
CA LEU A 291 -0.17 -2.18 7.85
C LEU A 291 0.90 -1.19 7.42
N ASN A 292 1.20 -0.17 8.23
CA ASN A 292 2.28 0.79 7.94
C ASN A 292 3.64 0.09 7.84
N LEU A 293 3.90 -0.90 8.71
CA LEU A 293 5.10 -1.72 8.65
C LEU A 293 5.22 -2.43 7.30
N MET A 294 4.20 -3.20 6.92
CA MET A 294 4.20 -4.00 5.69
C MET A 294 4.22 -3.14 4.43
N GLN A 295 3.55 -2.00 4.43
CA GLN A 295 3.59 -1.05 3.32
C GLN A 295 4.98 -0.42 3.15
N SER A 296 5.65 -0.09 4.24
CA SER A 296 7.01 0.45 4.20
C SER A 296 7.99 -0.62 3.70
N ILE A 297 7.90 -1.84 4.20
CA ILE A 297 8.71 -2.99 3.75
C ILE A 297 8.47 -3.27 2.26
N GLY A 298 7.22 -3.20 1.80
CA GLY A 298 6.85 -3.42 0.39
C GLY A 298 7.33 -2.35 -0.60
N ARG A 299 8.09 -1.33 -0.15
CA ARG A 299 8.73 -0.34 -1.06
C ARG A 299 9.97 -0.87 -1.75
N VAL A 300 10.56 -1.93 -1.23
CA VAL A 300 11.75 -2.58 -1.78
C VAL A 300 11.43 -4.00 -2.27
N GLY A 301 12.39 -4.67 -2.90
CA GLY A 301 12.24 -6.05 -3.35
C GLY A 301 11.26 -6.25 -4.52
N ARG A 302 10.98 -5.21 -5.29
CA ARG A 302 10.11 -5.29 -6.49
C ARG A 302 10.79 -5.98 -7.67
N ASN A 303 12.10 -5.92 -7.71
CA ASN A 303 12.91 -6.73 -8.63
C ASN A 303 13.28 -8.03 -7.91
N SER A 304 12.65 -9.13 -8.29
CA SER A 304 12.88 -10.46 -7.68
C SER A 304 14.30 -11.02 -7.86
N ALA A 305 15.08 -10.44 -8.76
CA ALA A 305 16.48 -10.81 -8.98
C ALA A 305 17.44 -10.21 -7.94
N ILE A 306 16.97 -9.28 -7.09
CA ILE A 306 17.81 -8.55 -6.15
C ILE A 306 17.23 -8.69 -4.74
N ASN A 307 18.02 -9.29 -3.83
CA ASN A 307 17.66 -9.32 -2.43
C ASN A 307 17.68 -7.91 -1.83
N ALA A 308 16.57 -7.53 -1.23
CA ALA A 308 16.38 -6.26 -0.57
C ALA A 308 16.34 -6.44 0.95
N LYS A 309 16.85 -5.46 1.70
CA LYS A 309 16.88 -5.48 3.16
C LYS A 309 15.81 -4.55 3.72
N ALA A 310 15.00 -5.05 4.62
CA ALA A 310 14.07 -4.26 5.42
C ALA A 310 14.55 -4.25 6.88
N LEU A 311 15.01 -3.11 7.36
CA LEU A 311 15.47 -2.94 8.72
C LEU A 311 14.43 -2.18 9.53
N VAL A 312 14.10 -2.68 10.71
CA VAL A 312 13.22 -2.00 11.65
C VAL A 312 14.01 -1.72 12.92
N LEU A 313 14.22 -0.43 13.20
CA LEU A 313 14.85 0.02 14.44
C LEU A 313 13.75 0.40 15.42
N TRP A 314 13.77 -0.16 16.61
CA TRP A 314 12.73 0.08 17.58
C TRP A 314 13.25 0.08 19.03
N ASP A 315 12.47 0.62 19.93
CA ASP A 315 12.64 0.56 21.38
C ASP A 315 11.28 0.68 22.05
N ARG A 316 11.15 0.29 23.29
CA ARG A 316 9.91 0.45 24.07
C ARG A 316 9.46 1.90 24.19
N SER A 317 10.38 2.86 24.21
CA SER A 317 10.06 4.29 24.21
C SER A 317 9.28 4.75 22.95
N ASP A 318 9.37 4.04 21.84
CA ASP A 318 8.57 4.35 20.63
C ASP A 318 7.07 4.16 20.89
N PHE A 319 6.70 3.17 21.70
CA PHE A 319 5.30 2.86 22.01
C PHE A 319 4.69 3.92 22.93
N GLN A 320 5.43 4.43 23.90
CA GLN A 320 4.98 5.54 24.74
C GLN A 320 4.67 6.78 23.90
N SER A 321 5.53 7.09 22.92
CA SER A 321 5.31 8.19 21.98
C SER A 321 4.12 7.92 21.05
N SER A 322 3.93 6.68 20.62
CA SER A 322 2.82 6.27 19.76
C SER A 322 1.48 6.29 20.49
N GLU A 323 1.42 5.83 21.73
CA GLU A 323 0.24 5.92 22.60
C GLU A 323 -0.22 7.37 22.77
N TRP A 324 0.72 8.32 22.90
CA TRP A 324 0.40 9.74 22.95
C TRP A 324 -0.19 10.25 21.63
N MET A 325 0.33 9.82 20.48
CA MET A 325 -0.17 10.18 19.16
C MET A 325 -1.54 9.56 18.84
N THR A 326 -1.85 8.41 19.45
CA THR A 326 -3.06 7.63 19.18
C THR A 326 -4.12 7.75 20.27
N LYS A 327 -3.94 8.68 21.22
CA LYS A 327 -4.84 8.89 22.36
C LYS A 327 -6.32 8.77 21.98
N ASN A 328 -7.03 7.89 22.70
CA ASN A 328 -8.48 7.62 22.59
C ASN A 328 -8.96 6.76 21.42
N SER A 329 -8.13 5.86 20.87
CA SER A 329 -8.59 4.88 19.89
C SER A 329 -8.25 3.46 20.33
N GLN A 330 -9.26 2.66 20.70
CA GLN A 330 -9.07 1.25 21.04
C GLN A 330 -8.37 0.50 19.89
N LYS A 331 -8.76 0.77 18.66
CA LYS A 331 -8.15 0.19 17.48
C LYS A 331 -6.64 0.47 17.38
N ALA A 332 -6.22 1.66 17.74
CA ALA A 332 -4.79 2.01 17.71
C ALA A 332 -4.01 1.27 18.80
N ASN A 333 -4.61 1.06 19.96
CA ASN A 333 -4.00 0.25 21.02
C ASN A 333 -3.87 -1.22 20.60
N ASP A 334 -4.89 -1.79 19.93
CA ASP A 334 -4.85 -3.15 19.41
C ASP A 334 -3.73 -3.32 18.36
N GLU A 335 -3.53 -2.32 17.48
CA GLU A 335 -2.43 -2.31 16.51
C GLU A 335 -1.04 -2.26 17.18
N LEU A 336 -0.90 -1.49 18.27
CA LEU A 336 0.36 -1.44 19.03
C LEU A 336 0.67 -2.79 19.71
N VAL A 337 -0.34 -3.49 20.20
CA VAL A 337 -0.17 -4.84 20.76
C VAL A 337 0.30 -5.82 19.67
N GLU A 338 -0.28 -5.79 18.49
CA GLU A 338 0.17 -6.64 17.38
C GLU A 338 1.60 -6.31 16.92
N LEU A 339 1.97 -5.03 16.92
CA LEU A 339 3.35 -4.61 16.64
C LEU A 339 4.33 -5.14 17.69
N LEU A 340 3.99 -5.08 18.98
CA LEU A 340 4.83 -5.61 20.05
C LEU A 340 5.03 -7.12 19.89
N LYS A 341 3.97 -7.87 19.59
CA LYS A 341 4.07 -9.31 19.29
C LYS A 341 5.04 -9.58 18.13
N PHE A 342 4.98 -8.78 17.07
CA PHE A 342 5.90 -8.88 15.94
C PHE A 342 7.35 -8.58 16.34
N PHE A 343 7.59 -7.57 17.19
CA PHE A 343 8.94 -7.16 17.58
C PHE A 343 9.58 -8.06 18.63
N GLU A 344 8.79 -8.60 19.54
CA GLU A 344 9.27 -9.42 20.67
C GLU A 344 9.18 -10.92 20.42
N THR A 345 8.60 -11.37 19.27
CA THR A 345 8.51 -12.80 18.97
C THR A 345 9.89 -13.47 18.93
N PRO A 346 10.07 -14.64 19.56
CA PRO A 346 11.28 -15.44 19.42
C PRO A 346 11.25 -16.34 18.17
N HIS A 347 10.15 -16.37 17.42
CA HIS A 347 9.93 -17.23 16.27
C HIS A 347 9.94 -16.44 14.96
N CYS A 348 9.63 -17.11 13.86
CA CYS A 348 9.47 -16.45 12.56
C CYS A 348 8.51 -15.27 12.67
N ARG A 349 9.00 -14.07 12.31
CA ARG A 349 8.24 -12.82 12.43
C ARG A 349 6.96 -12.81 11.61
N ILE A 350 6.97 -13.47 10.44
CA ILE A 350 5.78 -13.54 9.59
C ILE A 350 4.75 -14.53 10.15
N GLN A 351 5.19 -15.61 10.78
CA GLN A 351 4.28 -16.49 11.51
C GLN A 351 3.58 -15.78 12.67
N ALA A 352 4.28 -14.89 13.36
CA ALA A 352 3.67 -14.10 14.44
C ALA A 352 2.51 -13.20 13.95
N LEU A 353 2.45 -12.91 12.66
CA LEU A 353 1.34 -12.15 12.05
C LEU A 353 0.18 -13.02 11.54
N SER A 354 0.20 -14.32 11.81
CA SER A 354 -0.86 -15.24 11.34
C SER A 354 -2.24 -14.83 11.84
N SER A 355 -2.37 -14.49 13.12
CA SER A 355 -3.63 -14.04 13.72
C SER A 355 -4.13 -12.73 13.09
N TYR A 356 -3.23 -11.86 12.70
CA TYR A 356 -3.55 -10.57 12.10
C TYR A 356 -4.08 -10.69 10.65
N PHE A 357 -3.46 -11.56 9.83
CA PHE A 357 -3.82 -11.69 8.41
C PHE A 357 -4.71 -12.89 8.12
N ASN A 358 -4.49 -14.02 8.79
CA ASN A 358 -5.23 -15.26 8.56
C ASN A 358 -5.28 -16.16 9.79
N PRO A 359 -6.17 -15.88 10.77
CA PRO A 359 -6.23 -16.64 12.01
C PRO A 359 -6.67 -18.11 11.85
N LYS A 360 -7.20 -18.47 10.67
CA LYS A 360 -7.65 -19.84 10.38
C LYS A 360 -6.50 -20.77 9.97
N THR A 361 -5.40 -20.21 9.51
CA THR A 361 -4.22 -20.96 9.06
C THR A 361 -2.96 -20.30 9.56
N LEU A 362 -2.04 -21.11 10.08
CA LEU A 362 -0.71 -20.62 10.44
C LEU A 362 0.04 -20.25 9.13
N LEU A 363 0.55 -19.03 9.04
CA LEU A 363 1.41 -18.66 7.93
C LEU A 363 2.69 -19.50 7.97
N PRO A 364 3.24 -19.90 6.80
CA PRO A 364 4.49 -20.65 6.77
C PRO A 364 5.66 -19.82 7.29
N GLN A 365 6.73 -20.47 7.71
CA GLN A 365 8.00 -19.80 7.99
C GLN A 365 8.47 -19.05 6.75
N CYS A 366 8.88 -17.81 6.93
CA CYS A 366 9.19 -16.94 5.77
C CYS A 366 10.57 -17.20 5.18
N GLN A 367 11.49 -17.84 5.93
CA GLN A 367 12.90 -18.07 5.54
C GLN A 367 13.66 -16.78 5.14
N GLN A 368 13.15 -15.61 5.56
CA GLN A 368 13.62 -14.30 5.12
C GLN A 368 13.76 -13.30 6.29
N CYS A 369 13.32 -13.64 7.49
CA CYS A 369 13.52 -12.78 8.67
C CYS A 369 14.78 -13.18 9.42
N ASP A 370 15.26 -12.28 10.28
CA ASP A 370 16.43 -12.50 11.16
C ASP A 370 16.35 -13.85 11.91
N HIS A 371 15.22 -14.22 12.48
CA HIS A 371 15.08 -15.51 13.17
C HIS A 371 15.23 -16.72 12.23
N CYS A 372 14.61 -16.69 11.06
CA CYS A 372 14.73 -17.79 10.09
C CYS A 372 16.14 -17.88 9.49
N LEU A 373 16.81 -16.75 9.31
CA LEU A 373 18.16 -16.72 8.70
C LEU A 373 19.25 -17.15 9.70
N ILE A 374 19.05 -16.90 11.00
CA ILE A 374 19.96 -17.38 12.06
C ILE A 374 19.83 -18.89 12.20
N SER A 375 18.61 -19.42 12.28
CA SER A 375 18.38 -20.86 12.40
C SER A 375 18.91 -21.67 11.22
N LEU A 376 18.95 -21.12 10.01
CA LEU A 376 19.55 -21.78 8.85
C LEU A 376 21.08 -21.86 8.97
N LYS A 377 21.74 -20.87 9.59
CA LYS A 377 23.19 -20.89 9.79
C LYS A 377 23.63 -21.86 10.90
N GLU A 378 22.79 -22.09 11.89
CA GLU A 378 23.04 -23.07 12.97
C GLU A 378 22.87 -24.53 12.52
N VAL A 379 22.15 -24.79 11.43
CA VAL A 379 21.96 -26.13 10.85
C VAL A 379 23.10 -26.49 9.89
N ASP A 380 23.80 -25.48 9.30
CA ASP A 380 24.92 -25.67 8.37
C ASP A 380 26.29 -25.58 9.09
N SER A 381 26.35 -25.42 10.40
CA SER A 381 27.54 -25.43 11.26
C SER A 381 27.61 -26.68 12.11
#